data_ee987489f710481072226ddb6e2671da
#
_entry.id   ee987489f710481072226ddb6e2671da
#
_cell.length_a   1.000
_cell.length_b   1.000
_cell.length_c   1.000
_cell.angle_alpha   90.00
_cell.angle_beta   90.00
_cell.angle_gamma   90.00
#
_symmetry.space_group_name_H-M   'P 1'
#
loop_
_entity.id
_entity.type
_entity.pdbx_description
1 polymer ?
#
loop_
_entity_poly.entity_id
_entity_poly.type
_entity_poly.pdbx_seq_one_letter_code
_entity_poly.pdbx_strand_id
1 'polypeptide(L)'
;MKYFRKAAIALILLLFAGTAISYACTSIIVSGKVTPDGRPLIWKNRDTGAARNIMRHFPAQDGKYAFTGIVAEKSKDPNSVWVGSNSEGFAIFNTVSYNVEPDTLNGKSGGNGIVMRMALERCATVADFEKMLQEMPKPWKVETNYGVMDAQGNAAYFEVGNYEYYKYDVNDPAVAPDGYLVRSNFSYNGRPRIEGKGHCRYMTAEAFTRKGLAAGITPEFVLNNHVRCYANVLMDLNLRGDENHAPKTTGWAYDNDFITRKTTTCSVVITGVKPGENPELTTMWTVVSYPGTTVALPVWEAVGEEGLPVMVRGNEKYQAPLSKWGYTLKERAYTFDLDNDENNHKRYFNWELFYNGEGTGYLQKVLRLEAEVLPPYREALNRWYAAGKIDRAELKKLNAAADEKIAAFYKANFDL
;
A
#
# COMPACT_ATOMS: atom_id res chain seq x y z
N MET A 1 19.99 -50.32 9.01
CA MET A 1 18.64 -49.75 9.15
C MET A 1 18.57 -48.44 9.95
N LYS A 2 19.31 -48.22 11.03
CA LYS A 2 19.27 -46.96 11.80
C LYS A 2 19.83 -45.75 11.05
N TYR A 3 20.82 -45.92 10.19
CA TYR A 3 21.43 -44.81 9.39
C TYR A 3 20.56 -44.37 8.22
N PHE A 4 19.79 -45.28 7.61
CA PHE A 4 18.85 -44.93 6.54
C PHE A 4 17.65 -44.12 7.02
N ARG A 5 17.17 -44.35 8.26
CA ARG A 5 16.08 -43.54 8.85
C ARG A 5 16.54 -42.13 9.19
N LYS A 6 17.78 -41.92 9.63
CA LYS A 6 18.31 -40.57 9.93
C LYS A 6 18.56 -39.76 8.66
N ALA A 7 19.04 -40.41 7.57
CA ALA A 7 19.19 -39.76 6.29
C ALA A 7 17.85 -39.39 5.63
N ALA A 8 16.82 -40.21 5.75
CA ALA A 8 15.48 -39.90 5.25
C ALA A 8 14.80 -38.76 6.01
N ILE A 9 15.00 -38.67 7.33
CA ILE A 9 14.47 -37.55 8.13
C ILE A 9 15.23 -36.24 7.84
N ALA A 10 16.54 -36.28 7.59
CA ALA A 10 17.32 -35.11 7.17
C ALA A 10 16.94 -34.66 5.75
N LEU A 11 16.61 -35.58 4.84
CA LEU A 11 16.17 -35.25 3.48
C LEU A 11 14.74 -34.66 3.47
N ILE A 12 13.86 -35.12 4.35
CA ILE A 12 12.50 -34.56 4.51
C ILE A 12 12.54 -33.17 5.15
N LEU A 13 13.51 -32.88 6.02
CA LEU A 13 13.69 -31.54 6.61
C LEU A 13 14.31 -30.53 5.60
N LEU A 14 15.01 -31.00 4.58
CA LEU A 14 15.54 -30.16 3.48
C LEU A 14 14.48 -29.85 2.40
N LEU A 15 13.40 -30.62 2.30
CA LEU A 15 12.29 -30.37 1.36
C LEU A 15 11.27 -29.35 1.87
N PHE A 16 11.38 -28.87 3.12
CA PHE A 16 10.63 -27.74 3.66
C PHE A 16 11.45 -26.45 3.76
N ALA A 17 12.51 -26.29 2.96
CA ALA A 17 13.00 -24.97 2.60
C ALA A 17 11.92 -24.31 1.72
N GLY A 18 10.80 -23.97 2.36
CA GLY A 18 9.75 -23.20 1.73
C GLY A 18 10.39 -21.96 1.15
N THR A 19 10.21 -21.75 -0.14
CA THR A 19 10.53 -20.50 -0.82
C THR A 19 9.96 -19.38 0.04
N ALA A 20 10.84 -18.65 0.75
CA ALA A 20 10.44 -17.49 1.53
C ALA A 20 9.76 -16.54 0.54
N ILE A 21 8.41 -16.47 0.61
CA ILE A 21 7.65 -15.52 -0.20
C ILE A 21 8.19 -14.16 0.21
N SER A 22 8.99 -13.58 -0.66
CA SER A 22 9.61 -12.27 -0.45
C SER A 22 8.49 -11.23 -0.44
N TYR A 23 8.06 -10.84 0.74
CA TYR A 23 7.18 -9.67 0.89
C TYR A 23 7.96 -8.44 0.46
N ALA A 24 7.43 -7.71 -0.50
CA ALA A 24 8.09 -6.54 -1.02
C ALA A 24 7.07 -5.41 -1.14
N CYS A 25 7.43 -4.23 -0.66
CA CYS A 25 6.58 -3.05 -0.68
C CYS A 25 7.37 -1.88 -1.27
N THR A 26 6.67 -0.83 -1.68
CA THR A 26 7.26 0.46 -2.07
C THR A 26 6.40 1.55 -1.48
N SER A 27 7.01 2.61 -0.99
CA SER A 27 6.30 3.69 -0.31
C SER A 27 7.01 5.03 -0.46
N ILE A 28 6.25 6.12 -0.29
CA ILE A 28 6.77 7.48 -0.18
C ILE A 28 6.14 8.19 1.02
N ILE A 29 6.86 9.18 1.52
CA ILE A 29 6.36 10.21 2.42
C ILE A 29 6.67 11.55 1.76
N VAL A 30 5.69 12.45 1.70
CA VAL A 30 5.80 13.79 1.12
C VAL A 30 5.40 14.81 2.17
N SER A 31 6.27 15.76 2.43
CA SER A 31 6.00 16.90 3.32
C SER A 31 4.90 17.79 2.76
N GLY A 32 4.03 18.30 3.61
CA GLY A 32 3.07 19.33 3.23
C GLY A 32 3.71 20.60 2.67
N LYS A 33 5.01 20.82 2.92
CA LYS A 33 5.75 21.97 2.36
C LYS A 33 5.88 21.95 0.83
N VAL A 34 5.77 20.75 0.22
CA VAL A 34 5.95 20.54 -1.23
C VAL A 34 4.71 19.96 -1.92
N THR A 35 3.61 19.80 -1.21
CA THR A 35 2.31 19.47 -1.80
C THR A 35 1.55 20.76 -2.16
N PRO A 36 0.72 20.75 -3.23
CA PRO A 36 0.02 21.96 -3.68
C PRO A 36 -0.94 22.55 -2.67
N ASP A 37 -1.52 21.71 -1.82
CA ASP A 37 -2.52 22.11 -0.83
C ASP A 37 -1.98 22.23 0.61
N GLY A 38 -0.68 21.99 0.80
CA GLY A 38 -0.01 22.10 2.10
C GLY A 38 -0.26 20.94 3.07
N ARG A 39 -0.86 19.83 2.60
CA ARG A 39 -1.12 18.65 3.44
C ARG A 39 -0.07 17.57 3.21
N PRO A 40 0.47 16.95 4.27
CA PRO A 40 1.39 15.84 4.09
C PRO A 40 0.68 14.65 3.42
N LEU A 41 1.46 13.84 2.69
CA LEU A 41 0.95 12.68 1.99
C LEU A 41 1.86 11.49 2.24
N ILE A 42 1.28 10.33 2.53
CA ILE A 42 2.00 9.07 2.58
C ILE A 42 1.34 8.04 1.65
N TRP A 43 2.16 7.16 1.08
CA TRP A 43 1.67 6.12 0.18
C TRP A 43 2.43 4.82 0.34
N LYS A 44 1.72 3.70 0.15
CA LYS A 44 2.28 2.36 0.11
C LYS A 44 1.60 1.48 -0.92
N ASN A 45 2.40 0.80 -1.76
CA ASN A 45 2.02 -0.46 -2.41
C ASN A 45 2.41 -1.63 -1.51
N ARG A 46 1.45 -2.52 -1.25
CA ARG A 46 1.66 -3.72 -0.45
C ARG A 46 1.80 -4.94 -1.35
N ASP A 47 2.94 -5.59 -1.26
CA ASP A 47 3.21 -6.85 -1.95
C ASP A 47 3.23 -7.99 -0.91
N THR A 48 2.41 -9.01 -1.14
CA THR A 48 2.27 -10.14 -0.20
C THR A 48 1.62 -11.34 -0.87
N GLY A 49 1.79 -12.53 -0.25
CA GLY A 49 1.06 -13.73 -0.62
C GLY A 49 -0.42 -13.72 -0.20
N ALA A 50 -0.81 -12.87 0.77
CA ALA A 50 -2.23 -12.69 1.14
C ALA A 50 -2.92 -11.81 0.09
N ALA A 51 -3.50 -12.46 -0.91
CA ALA A 51 -3.94 -11.83 -2.15
C ALA A 51 -5.13 -10.88 -2.00
N ARG A 52 -5.95 -11.03 -0.95
CA ARG A 52 -7.20 -10.28 -0.77
C ARG A 52 -7.24 -9.53 0.55
N ASN A 53 -7.68 -8.29 0.48
CA ASN A 53 -7.73 -7.36 1.61
C ASN A 53 -9.09 -6.67 1.67
N ILE A 54 -9.41 -6.14 2.85
CA ILE A 54 -10.60 -5.32 3.09
C ILE A 54 -10.23 -4.12 3.95
N MET A 55 -11.04 -3.07 3.87
CA MET A 55 -11.05 -2.00 4.86
C MET A 55 -11.89 -2.42 6.05
N ARG A 56 -11.39 -2.18 7.26
CA ARG A 56 -12.09 -2.40 8.52
C ARG A 56 -11.95 -1.19 9.41
N HIS A 57 -13.05 -0.87 10.09
CA HIS A 57 -13.05 0.07 11.18
C HIS A 57 -13.01 -0.66 12.52
N PHE A 58 -12.25 -0.11 13.47
CA PHE A 58 -12.11 -0.59 14.83
C PHE A 58 -12.50 0.54 15.77
N PRO A 59 -13.64 0.41 16.49
CA PRO A 59 -14.11 1.47 17.36
C PRO A 59 -13.17 1.71 18.54
N ALA A 60 -13.21 2.90 19.09
CA ALA A 60 -12.50 3.24 20.31
C ALA A 60 -12.94 2.32 21.48
N GLN A 61 -11.97 1.82 22.23
CA GLN A 61 -12.22 0.95 23.39
C GLN A 61 -11.16 1.21 24.47
N ASP A 62 -11.57 1.25 25.72
CA ASP A 62 -10.65 1.25 26.89
C ASP A 62 -9.54 2.31 26.81
N GLY A 63 -9.88 3.54 26.40
CA GLY A 63 -8.92 4.63 26.26
C GLY A 63 -8.01 4.55 25.04
N LYS A 64 -8.31 3.66 24.09
CA LYS A 64 -7.66 3.54 22.79
C LYS A 64 -8.42 4.31 21.72
N TYR A 65 -7.69 4.84 20.74
CA TYR A 65 -8.28 5.53 19.59
C TYR A 65 -9.03 4.57 18.67
N ALA A 66 -10.12 5.04 18.09
CA ALA A 66 -10.73 4.39 16.94
C ALA A 66 -9.80 4.50 15.73
N PHE A 67 -9.81 3.51 14.85
CA PHE A 67 -9.00 3.55 13.63
C PHE A 67 -9.65 2.75 12.48
N THR A 68 -9.28 3.09 11.27
CA THR A 68 -9.65 2.36 10.05
C THR A 68 -8.39 1.94 9.30
N GLY A 69 -8.35 0.72 8.79
CA GLY A 69 -7.18 0.24 8.07
C GLY A 69 -7.40 -1.03 7.24
N ILE A 70 -6.40 -1.32 6.41
CA ILE A 70 -6.34 -2.53 5.59
C ILE A 70 -5.99 -3.73 6.46
N VAL A 71 -6.81 -4.77 6.35
CA VAL A 71 -6.57 -6.09 6.95
C VAL A 71 -6.72 -7.19 5.90
N ALA A 72 -6.19 -8.38 6.21
CA ALA A 72 -6.42 -9.54 5.36
C ALA A 72 -7.89 -9.96 5.40
N GLU A 73 -8.44 -10.34 4.24
CA GLU A 73 -9.80 -10.88 4.11
C GLU A 73 -9.98 -12.15 4.96
N LYS A 74 -11.21 -12.42 5.38
CA LYS A 74 -11.61 -13.58 6.22
C LYS A 74 -11.06 -13.58 7.65
N SER A 75 -10.40 -12.56 8.11
CA SER A 75 -10.00 -12.45 9.49
C SER A 75 -11.09 -11.78 10.30
N LYS A 76 -11.69 -12.53 11.26
CA LYS A 76 -12.72 -12.01 12.17
C LYS A 76 -12.13 -10.98 13.13
N ASP A 77 -10.97 -11.28 13.69
CA ASP A 77 -10.25 -10.40 14.61
C ASP A 77 -8.77 -10.34 14.20
N PRO A 78 -8.44 -9.47 13.24
CA PRO A 78 -7.08 -9.35 12.78
C PRO A 78 -6.21 -8.63 13.81
N ASN A 79 -5.17 -9.32 14.32
CA ASN A 79 -4.17 -8.69 15.20
C ASN A 79 -3.26 -7.73 14.45
N SER A 80 -3.27 -7.76 13.12
CA SER A 80 -2.36 -7.00 12.25
C SER A 80 -3.12 -6.11 11.31
N VAL A 81 -2.63 -4.88 11.18
CA VAL A 81 -3.07 -3.88 10.20
C VAL A 81 -1.89 -3.56 9.29
N TRP A 82 -2.13 -3.28 8.02
CA TRP A 82 -1.06 -3.12 7.03
C TRP A 82 -0.88 -1.70 6.52
N VAL A 83 -1.86 -0.87 6.71
CA VAL A 83 -1.88 0.59 6.51
C VAL A 83 -3.19 1.12 7.09
N GLY A 84 -3.18 2.25 7.78
CA GLY A 84 -4.39 2.82 8.37
C GLY A 84 -4.19 4.21 8.93
N SER A 85 -5.31 4.80 9.38
CA SER A 85 -5.37 6.06 10.09
C SER A 85 -6.36 5.98 11.26
N ASN A 86 -6.12 6.74 12.32
CA ASN A 86 -6.97 6.79 13.51
C ASN A 86 -7.71 8.12 13.65
N SER A 87 -8.56 8.20 14.68
CA SER A 87 -9.40 9.38 14.99
C SER A 87 -8.62 10.67 15.26
N GLU A 88 -7.34 10.55 15.63
CA GLU A 88 -6.46 11.71 15.87
C GLU A 88 -5.73 12.16 14.60
N GLY A 89 -6.01 11.52 13.44
CA GLY A 89 -5.34 11.80 12.17
C GLY A 89 -3.92 11.23 12.09
N PHE A 90 -3.49 10.42 13.05
CA PHE A 90 -2.26 9.67 12.95
C PHE A 90 -2.44 8.54 11.93
N ALA A 91 -1.49 8.41 11.00
CA ALA A 91 -1.50 7.38 9.99
C ALA A 91 -0.16 6.65 9.97
N ILE A 92 -0.21 5.35 9.63
CA ILE A 92 0.96 4.48 9.59
C ILE A 92 0.87 3.43 8.50
N PHE A 93 2.01 3.14 7.89
CA PHE A 93 2.25 1.96 7.06
C PHE A 93 3.62 1.35 7.35
N ASN A 94 3.96 0.22 6.72
CA ASN A 94 5.29 -0.34 6.77
C ASN A 94 5.79 -0.81 5.40
N THR A 95 7.12 -0.88 5.24
CA THR A 95 7.80 -1.69 4.21
C THR A 95 8.81 -2.59 4.89
N VAL A 96 8.69 -3.91 4.72
CA VAL A 96 9.68 -4.84 5.30
C VAL A 96 11.07 -4.49 4.79
N SER A 97 12.05 -4.44 5.68
CA SER A 97 13.46 -4.27 5.35
C SER A 97 14.21 -5.58 5.54
N TYR A 98 15.08 -5.93 4.60
CA TYR A 98 15.85 -7.18 4.68
C TYR A 98 17.28 -6.98 5.18
N ASN A 99 17.65 -5.76 5.56
CA ASN A 99 18.99 -5.44 6.02
C ASN A 99 19.05 -4.53 7.26
N VAL A 100 17.92 -4.17 7.86
CA VAL A 100 17.91 -3.24 9.01
C VAL A 100 18.56 -3.84 10.26
N GLU A 101 18.52 -5.14 10.45
CA GLU A 101 19.17 -5.82 11.55
C GLU A 101 20.67 -6.00 11.29
N PRO A 102 21.54 -5.81 12.29
CA PRO A 102 22.97 -6.05 12.17
C PRO A 102 23.32 -7.53 12.00
N ASP A 103 22.46 -8.44 12.49
CA ASP A 103 22.59 -9.88 12.30
C ASP A 103 21.23 -10.54 12.02
N THR A 104 21.27 -11.74 11.49
CA THR A 104 20.08 -12.57 11.30
C THR A 104 19.66 -13.16 12.64
N LEU A 105 18.99 -12.39 13.47
CA LEU A 105 18.37 -12.91 14.68
C LEU A 105 17.38 -13.98 14.31
N ASN A 106 17.80 -15.21 14.50
CA ASN A 106 17.02 -16.45 14.45
C ASN A 106 15.53 -16.28 14.05
N GLY A 107 15.31 -15.70 12.91
CA GLY A 107 14.24 -15.96 11.98
C GLY A 107 12.82 -15.66 12.40
N LYS A 108 12.52 -14.68 13.24
CA LYS A 108 11.10 -14.42 13.51
C LYS A 108 10.79 -12.93 13.65
N SER A 109 10.95 -12.21 12.56
CA SER A 109 10.19 -10.98 12.35
C SER A 109 8.77 -11.36 11.95
N GLY A 110 7.77 -10.85 12.59
CA GLY A 110 6.34 -11.13 12.31
C GLY A 110 5.44 -10.11 12.99
N GLY A 111 6.04 -9.24 13.79
CA GLY A 111 5.32 -8.25 14.59
C GLY A 111 4.92 -6.97 13.86
N ASN A 112 5.36 -6.77 12.62
CA ASN A 112 5.20 -5.48 11.94
C ASN A 112 3.75 -4.95 11.96
N GLY A 113 2.78 -5.79 11.59
CA GLY A 113 1.37 -5.41 11.58
C GLY A 113 0.75 -5.28 12.98
N ILE A 114 1.30 -5.98 13.98
CA ILE A 114 0.90 -5.87 15.39
C ILE A 114 1.33 -4.50 15.94
N VAL A 115 2.58 -4.11 15.69
CA VAL A 115 3.09 -2.78 16.09
C VAL A 115 2.28 -1.66 15.43
N MET A 116 1.90 -1.82 14.16
CA MET A 116 1.05 -0.84 13.47
C MET A 116 -0.33 -0.73 14.11
N ARG A 117 -0.97 -1.86 14.48
CA ARG A 117 -2.24 -1.83 15.20
C ARG A 117 -2.09 -1.13 16.56
N MET A 118 -1.06 -1.46 17.32
CA MET A 118 -0.78 -0.80 18.60
C MET A 118 -0.58 0.71 18.45
N ALA A 119 0.12 1.13 17.38
CA ALA A 119 0.34 2.55 17.10
C ALA A 119 -0.98 3.26 16.76
N LEU A 120 -1.83 2.68 15.92
CA LEU A 120 -3.15 3.23 15.59
C LEU A 120 -4.06 3.33 16.83
N GLU A 121 -3.95 2.39 17.77
CA GLU A 121 -4.72 2.39 19.02
C GLU A 121 -4.23 3.43 20.04
N ARG A 122 -2.97 3.93 19.97
CA ARG A 122 -2.33 4.64 21.10
C ARG A 122 -1.65 5.95 20.74
N CYS A 123 -1.27 6.16 19.48
CA CYS A 123 -0.49 7.33 19.06
C CYS A 123 -1.41 8.37 18.41
N ALA A 124 -1.29 9.61 18.83
CA ALA A 124 -1.89 10.77 18.16
C ALA A 124 -0.85 11.50 17.29
N THR A 125 0.43 11.38 17.63
CA THR A 125 1.53 12.11 17.01
C THR A 125 2.68 11.18 16.60
N VAL A 126 3.55 11.68 15.71
CA VAL A 126 4.84 11.03 15.38
C VAL A 126 5.71 10.86 16.61
N ALA A 127 5.67 11.82 17.56
CA ALA A 127 6.39 11.73 18.82
C ALA A 127 5.84 10.61 19.73
N ASP A 128 4.52 10.39 19.76
CA ASP A 128 3.93 9.28 20.52
C ASP A 128 4.40 7.93 19.97
N PHE A 129 4.51 7.80 18.64
CA PHE A 129 5.04 6.57 18.03
C PHE A 129 6.49 6.32 18.42
N GLU A 130 7.34 7.35 18.40
CA GLU A 130 8.71 7.26 18.84
C GLU A 130 8.80 6.84 20.30
N LYS A 131 8.03 7.47 21.19
CA LYS A 131 7.93 7.10 22.61
C LYS A 131 7.43 5.66 22.77
N MET A 132 6.40 5.23 22.04
CA MET A 132 5.90 3.86 22.09
C MET A 132 7.00 2.85 21.76
N LEU A 133 7.82 3.09 20.71
CA LEU A 133 8.94 2.22 20.37
C LEU A 133 9.97 2.14 21.52
N GLN A 134 10.28 3.28 22.17
CA GLN A 134 11.23 3.33 23.29
C GLN A 134 10.74 2.55 24.51
N GLU A 135 9.44 2.56 24.77
CA GLU A 135 8.81 1.91 25.93
C GLU A 135 8.48 0.42 25.70
N MET A 136 8.44 -0.03 24.44
CA MET A 136 8.16 -1.43 24.13
C MET A 136 9.29 -2.35 24.58
N PRO A 137 8.97 -3.54 25.17
CA PRO A 137 9.99 -4.51 25.54
C PRO A 137 10.71 -5.07 24.32
N LYS A 138 12.06 -5.12 24.40
CA LYS A 138 12.91 -5.68 23.35
C LYS A 138 13.12 -7.20 23.57
N PRO A 139 13.33 -8.00 22.50
CA PRO A 139 13.35 -7.62 21.08
C PRO A 139 11.96 -7.33 20.53
N TRP A 140 11.84 -6.31 19.67
CA TRP A 140 10.55 -5.90 19.09
C TRP A 140 9.99 -6.88 18.05
N LYS A 141 10.79 -7.81 17.56
CA LYS A 141 10.45 -8.82 16.55
C LYS A 141 9.97 -8.22 15.23
N VAL A 142 10.60 -7.14 14.83
CA VAL A 142 10.32 -6.41 13.59
C VAL A 142 11.58 -6.17 12.78
N GLU A 143 11.46 -6.11 11.48
CA GLU A 143 12.48 -5.70 10.51
C GLU A 143 11.78 -4.88 9.42
N THR A 144 11.73 -3.55 9.58
CA THR A 144 10.85 -2.78 8.73
C THR A 144 11.15 -1.28 8.74
N ASN A 145 10.74 -0.60 7.69
CA ASN A 145 10.61 0.85 7.66
C ASN A 145 9.14 1.19 7.93
N TYR A 146 8.83 1.79 9.06
CA TYR A 146 7.53 2.39 9.30
C TYR A 146 7.50 3.80 8.72
N GLY A 147 6.46 4.11 7.94
CA GLY A 147 6.14 5.48 7.55
C GLY A 147 4.97 5.98 8.37
N VAL A 148 5.11 7.13 9.01
CA VAL A 148 4.08 7.71 9.88
C VAL A 148 3.86 9.17 9.54
N MET A 149 2.64 9.68 9.79
CA MET A 149 2.32 11.10 9.79
C MET A 149 1.25 11.40 10.85
N ASP A 150 1.10 12.67 11.21
CA ASP A 150 0.11 13.15 12.17
C ASP A 150 -0.64 14.41 11.71
N ALA A 151 -1.66 14.80 12.48
CA ALA A 151 -2.48 15.99 12.21
C ALA A 151 -1.75 17.33 12.47
N GLN A 152 -0.53 17.28 13.01
CA GLN A 152 0.31 18.46 13.21
C GLN A 152 1.23 18.74 12.00
N GLY A 153 1.13 17.91 10.94
CA GLY A 153 1.92 18.03 9.73
C GLY A 153 3.28 17.37 9.83
N ASN A 154 3.59 16.65 10.92
CA ASN A 154 4.81 15.86 11.03
C ASN A 154 4.67 14.58 10.22
N ALA A 155 5.76 14.17 9.57
CA ALA A 155 5.84 12.87 8.92
C ALA A 155 7.28 12.36 8.89
N ALA A 156 7.48 11.06 9.11
CA ALA A 156 8.80 10.47 9.20
C ALA A 156 8.82 8.99 8.81
N TYR A 157 9.98 8.51 8.35
CA TYR A 157 10.30 7.09 8.40
C TYR A 157 11.03 6.73 9.67
N PHE A 158 10.70 5.56 10.20
CA PHE A 158 11.45 4.88 11.23
C PHE A 158 11.97 3.55 10.68
N GLU A 159 13.26 3.44 10.47
CA GLU A 159 13.91 2.17 10.16
C GLU A 159 14.09 1.41 11.46
N VAL A 160 13.33 0.35 11.67
CA VAL A 160 13.20 -0.34 12.98
C VAL A 160 13.64 -1.78 12.86
N GLY A 161 14.65 -2.11 13.65
CA GLY A 161 15.11 -3.47 13.90
C GLY A 161 14.56 -4.03 15.22
N ASN A 162 15.21 -5.06 15.75
CA ASN A 162 14.77 -5.68 17.00
C ASN A 162 15.14 -4.89 18.28
N TYR A 163 16.17 -4.06 18.19
CA TYR A 163 16.72 -3.37 19.38
C TYR A 163 16.90 -1.87 19.19
N GLU A 164 16.97 -1.41 17.93
CA GLU A 164 17.26 -0.03 17.57
C GLU A 164 16.34 0.47 16.48
N TYR A 165 16.16 1.78 16.42
CA TYR A 165 15.48 2.48 15.33
C TYR A 165 16.25 3.72 14.92
N TYR A 166 16.03 4.15 13.70
CA TYR A 166 16.57 5.37 13.11
C TYR A 166 15.45 6.17 12.48
N LYS A 167 15.33 7.44 12.88
CA LYS A 167 14.26 8.35 12.41
C LYS A 167 14.77 9.23 11.28
N TYR A 168 13.92 9.39 10.26
CA TYR A 168 14.12 10.26 9.11
C TYR A 168 12.91 11.17 8.97
N ASP A 169 13.05 12.41 9.46
CA ASP A 169 11.99 13.43 9.38
C ASP A 169 11.96 14.05 7.98
N VAL A 170 10.82 13.98 7.32
CA VAL A 170 10.64 14.55 5.96
C VAL A 170 10.62 16.08 5.98
N ASN A 171 10.39 16.71 7.13
CA ASN A 171 10.37 18.16 7.28
C ASN A 171 11.76 18.76 7.59
N ASP A 172 12.75 17.92 7.87
CA ASP A 172 14.15 18.33 8.05
C ASP A 172 14.85 18.41 6.68
N PRO A 173 15.26 19.60 6.22
CA PRO A 173 15.94 19.77 4.93
C PRO A 173 17.31 19.07 4.87
N ALA A 174 17.94 18.76 6.02
CA ALA A 174 19.17 17.99 6.05
C ALA A 174 18.92 16.50 5.75
N VAL A 175 17.69 16.01 5.99
CA VAL A 175 17.28 14.62 5.77
C VAL A 175 16.56 14.47 4.43
N ALA A 176 15.67 15.41 4.11
CA ALA A 176 14.84 15.41 2.93
C ALA A 176 14.89 16.79 2.22
N PRO A 177 15.98 17.10 1.50
CA PRO A 177 16.17 18.42 0.88
C PRO A 177 15.08 18.78 -0.14
N ASP A 178 14.49 17.77 -0.79
CA ASP A 178 13.40 17.94 -1.76
C ASP A 178 12.01 17.76 -1.12
N GLY A 179 11.91 17.61 0.20
CA GLY A 179 10.66 17.50 0.95
C GLY A 179 9.92 16.17 0.77
N TYR A 180 10.61 15.11 0.35
CA TYR A 180 10.05 13.76 0.27
C TYR A 180 11.09 12.69 0.63
N LEU A 181 10.62 11.51 0.98
CA LEU A 181 11.43 10.32 1.24
C LEU A 181 10.79 9.10 0.58
N VAL A 182 11.63 8.22 0.03
CA VAL A 182 11.22 6.96 -0.59
C VAL A 182 11.79 5.80 0.21
N ARG A 183 11.04 4.70 0.34
CA ARG A 183 11.51 3.41 0.86
C ARG A 183 10.95 2.25 0.05
N SER A 184 11.79 1.23 -0.10
CA SER A 184 11.36 -0.10 -0.53
C SER A 184 11.76 -1.13 0.53
N ASN A 185 12.35 -2.25 0.15
CA ASN A 185 12.66 -3.32 1.09
C ASN A 185 14.13 -3.32 1.54
N PHE A 186 14.69 -2.16 1.71
CA PHE A 186 15.99 -1.93 2.35
C PHE A 186 15.93 -0.68 3.25
N SER A 187 16.86 -0.64 4.19
CA SER A 187 17.11 0.49 5.08
C SER A 187 18.50 1.06 4.81
N TYR A 188 18.70 2.33 5.18
CA TYR A 188 20.02 2.98 5.11
C TYR A 188 20.92 2.53 6.26
N ASN A 189 20.30 2.11 7.37
CA ASN A 189 20.99 1.58 8.55
C ASN A 189 20.94 0.06 8.60
N GLY A 190 21.81 -0.54 9.42
CA GLY A 190 21.94 -1.98 9.56
C GLY A 190 23.03 -2.56 8.65
N ARG A 191 22.77 -3.72 8.05
CA ARG A 191 23.69 -4.39 7.12
C ARG A 191 23.78 -3.63 5.79
N PRO A 192 24.79 -3.90 4.95
CA PRO A 192 24.95 -3.21 3.67
C PRO A 192 23.67 -3.22 2.84
N ARG A 193 23.34 -2.08 2.22
CA ARG A 193 22.09 -1.91 1.44
C ARG A 193 21.92 -2.95 0.33
N ILE A 194 23.02 -3.46 -0.22
CA ILE A 194 22.98 -4.49 -1.27
C ILE A 194 22.33 -5.81 -0.79
N GLU A 195 22.29 -6.04 0.51
CA GLU A 195 21.59 -7.18 1.11
C GLU A 195 20.07 -6.96 1.22
N GLY A 196 19.61 -5.72 1.08
CA GLY A 196 18.20 -5.38 0.95
C GLY A 196 17.65 -5.73 -0.44
N LYS A 197 16.37 -5.41 -0.67
CA LYS A 197 15.67 -5.72 -1.92
C LYS A 197 14.89 -4.51 -2.43
N GLY A 198 14.52 -4.54 -3.71
CA GLY A 198 13.65 -3.54 -4.31
C GLY A 198 14.36 -2.24 -4.72
N HIS A 199 15.64 -2.29 -5.00
CA HIS A 199 16.42 -1.12 -5.46
C HIS A 199 15.85 -0.53 -6.74
N CYS A 200 15.45 -1.35 -7.73
CA CYS A 200 14.82 -0.88 -8.97
C CYS A 200 13.52 -0.12 -8.69
N ARG A 201 12.69 -0.65 -7.78
CA ARG A 201 11.41 0.00 -7.40
C ARG A 201 11.64 1.30 -6.62
N TYR A 202 12.67 1.32 -5.77
CA TYR A 202 13.10 2.54 -5.10
C TYR A 202 13.49 3.61 -6.12
N MET A 203 14.38 3.29 -7.09
CA MET A 203 14.84 4.23 -8.11
C MET A 203 13.70 4.71 -9.00
N THR A 204 12.77 3.81 -9.34
CA THR A 204 11.58 4.16 -10.12
C THR A 204 10.67 5.10 -9.34
N ALA A 205 10.37 4.79 -8.07
CA ALA A 205 9.55 5.67 -7.22
C ALA A 205 10.21 7.04 -7.02
N GLU A 206 11.53 7.07 -6.79
CA GLU A 206 12.33 8.30 -6.68
C GLU A 206 12.21 9.17 -7.94
N ALA A 207 12.40 8.57 -9.11
CA ALA A 207 12.32 9.30 -10.39
C ALA A 207 10.91 9.88 -10.64
N PHE A 208 9.86 9.12 -10.36
CA PHE A 208 8.48 9.59 -10.52
C PHE A 208 8.11 10.64 -9.46
N THR A 209 8.58 10.51 -8.22
CA THR A 209 8.34 11.52 -7.18
C THR A 209 9.02 12.83 -7.54
N ARG A 210 10.27 12.79 -7.98
CA ARG A 210 11.01 13.99 -8.45
C ARG A 210 10.31 14.66 -9.62
N LYS A 211 9.82 13.89 -10.58
CA LYS A 211 8.98 14.43 -11.67
C LYS A 211 7.70 15.08 -11.14
N GLY A 212 7.12 14.50 -10.10
CA GLY A 212 5.91 15.01 -9.44
C GLY A 212 6.09 16.35 -8.74
N LEU A 213 7.29 16.69 -8.26
CA LEU A 213 7.54 17.99 -7.62
C LEU A 213 7.21 19.16 -8.55
N ALA A 214 7.55 19.05 -9.83
CA ALA A 214 7.25 20.08 -10.81
C ALA A 214 5.79 20.16 -11.22
N ALA A 215 5.06 19.03 -11.15
CA ALA A 215 3.64 18.93 -11.52
C ALA A 215 2.68 19.16 -10.34
N GLY A 216 3.20 19.13 -9.12
CA GLY A 216 2.43 19.05 -7.87
C GLY A 216 2.10 17.60 -7.48
N ILE A 217 2.59 17.17 -6.32
CA ILE A 217 2.29 15.83 -5.79
C ILE A 217 0.93 15.86 -5.11
N THR A 218 -0.08 15.38 -5.83
CA THR A 218 -1.45 15.21 -5.34
C THR A 218 -1.77 13.72 -5.14
N PRO A 219 -2.85 13.35 -4.43
CA PRO A 219 -3.31 11.96 -4.37
C PRO A 219 -3.50 11.34 -5.75
N GLU A 220 -4.06 12.09 -6.70
CA GLU A 220 -4.29 11.63 -8.08
C GLU A 220 -2.97 11.40 -8.82
N PHE A 221 -1.98 12.29 -8.62
CA PHE A 221 -0.66 12.08 -9.19
C PHE A 221 -0.07 10.75 -8.69
N VAL A 222 -0.15 10.47 -7.40
CA VAL A 222 0.35 9.23 -6.79
C VAL A 222 -0.46 8.02 -7.27
N LEU A 223 -1.80 8.10 -7.33
CA LEU A 223 -2.67 7.04 -7.85
C LEU A 223 -2.32 6.66 -9.29
N ASN A 224 -2.02 7.64 -10.14
CA ASN A 224 -1.73 7.41 -11.54
C ASN A 224 -0.28 6.97 -11.82
N ASN A 225 0.69 7.51 -11.08
CA ASN A 225 2.11 7.34 -11.41
C ASN A 225 2.84 6.34 -10.50
N HIS A 226 2.43 6.19 -9.24
CA HIS A 226 3.07 5.28 -8.29
C HIS A 226 2.23 4.01 -8.07
N VAL A 227 0.93 4.18 -7.75
CA VAL A 227 0.03 3.06 -7.48
C VAL A 227 -0.12 2.14 -8.68
N ARG A 228 -0.05 2.67 -9.90
CA ARG A 228 -0.21 1.93 -11.17
C ARG A 228 1.03 2.07 -12.04
N CYS A 229 2.21 1.92 -11.44
CA CYS A 229 3.48 2.06 -12.11
C CYS A 229 3.96 0.73 -12.71
N TYR A 230 4.00 0.67 -14.02
CA TYR A 230 4.56 -0.43 -14.82
C TYR A 230 5.83 0.03 -15.54
N ALA A 231 6.69 0.71 -14.78
CA ALA A 231 7.97 1.20 -15.26
C ALA A 231 9.13 0.62 -14.45
N ASN A 232 10.30 0.53 -15.09
CA ASN A 232 11.58 0.24 -14.49
C ASN A 232 12.63 1.18 -15.10
N VAL A 233 13.04 2.19 -14.34
CA VAL A 233 13.95 3.25 -14.84
C VAL A 233 15.35 2.73 -15.12
N LEU A 234 15.80 1.65 -14.46
CA LEU A 234 17.09 1.03 -14.77
C LEU A 234 17.13 0.37 -16.14
N MET A 235 15.97 -0.04 -16.65
CA MET A 235 15.83 -0.70 -17.93
C MET A 235 15.31 0.24 -19.02
N ASP A 236 15.12 1.52 -18.69
CA ASP A 236 14.47 2.50 -19.57
C ASP A 236 13.14 1.96 -20.13
N LEU A 237 12.38 1.31 -19.28
CA LEU A 237 11.13 0.62 -19.61
C LEU A 237 9.95 1.30 -18.93
N ASN A 238 8.93 1.66 -19.72
CA ASN A 238 7.64 2.12 -19.22
C ASN A 238 6.52 1.59 -20.12
N LEU A 239 5.83 0.56 -19.66
CA LEU A 239 4.77 -0.07 -20.45
C LEU A 239 3.55 0.85 -20.71
N ARG A 240 3.38 1.92 -19.91
CA ARG A 240 2.29 2.90 -20.08
C ARG A 240 2.67 4.13 -20.86
N GLY A 241 3.96 4.45 -20.92
CA GLY A 241 4.41 5.79 -21.31
C GLY A 241 4.80 5.94 -22.77
N ASP A 242 5.20 4.88 -23.42
CA ASP A 242 5.73 4.94 -24.78
C ASP A 242 5.27 3.71 -25.58
N GLU A 243 4.72 3.95 -26.77
CA GLU A 243 4.33 2.89 -27.70
C GLU A 243 5.51 1.99 -28.11
N ASN A 244 6.74 2.50 -28.05
CA ASN A 244 7.93 1.71 -28.37
C ASN A 244 8.27 0.67 -27.31
N HIS A 245 7.81 0.84 -26.07
CA HIS A 245 8.04 -0.07 -24.96
C HIS A 245 6.89 -1.04 -24.71
N ALA A 246 5.74 -0.84 -25.34
CA ALA A 246 4.63 -1.78 -25.27
C ALA A 246 4.97 -3.08 -26.02
N PRO A 247 4.60 -4.28 -25.49
CA PRO A 247 4.79 -5.53 -26.21
C PRO A 247 3.92 -5.55 -27.48
N LYS A 248 4.55 -5.36 -28.64
CA LYS A 248 3.86 -5.18 -29.92
C LYS A 248 3.53 -6.47 -30.65
N THR A 249 4.24 -7.56 -30.36
CA THR A 249 4.16 -8.79 -31.15
C THR A 249 3.33 -9.88 -30.49
N THR A 250 3.37 -10.00 -29.17
CA THR A 250 2.70 -11.09 -28.45
C THR A 250 1.65 -10.60 -27.45
N GLY A 251 1.63 -9.31 -27.11
CA GLY A 251 0.82 -8.77 -26.03
C GLY A 251 1.28 -9.15 -24.61
N TRP A 252 2.35 -9.94 -24.49
CA TRP A 252 2.87 -10.42 -23.21
C TRP A 252 4.07 -9.59 -22.74
N ALA A 253 4.16 -9.40 -21.44
CA ALA A 253 5.26 -8.73 -20.78
C ALA A 253 5.79 -9.58 -19.61
N TYR A 254 7.06 -9.36 -19.28
CA TYR A 254 7.68 -9.90 -18.08
C TYR A 254 7.63 -8.85 -16.97
N ASP A 255 7.28 -9.27 -15.76
CA ASP A 255 7.28 -8.41 -14.58
C ASP A 255 8.73 -8.10 -14.15
N ASN A 256 9.24 -6.99 -14.65
CA ASN A 256 10.61 -6.52 -14.45
C ASN A 256 10.82 -5.73 -13.15
N ASP A 257 10.33 -6.25 -12.04
CA ASP A 257 10.39 -5.60 -10.72
C ASP A 257 9.70 -4.22 -10.72
N PHE A 258 8.57 -4.12 -11.41
CA PHE A 258 7.71 -2.95 -11.38
C PHE A 258 7.22 -2.68 -9.97
N ILE A 259 6.86 -1.43 -9.68
CA ILE A 259 6.19 -1.08 -8.41
C ILE A 259 4.88 -1.85 -8.30
N THR A 260 4.06 -1.83 -9.38
CA THR A 260 2.83 -2.62 -9.47
C THR A 260 3.13 -3.93 -10.20
N ARG A 261 3.11 -5.03 -9.48
CA ARG A 261 3.53 -6.35 -9.97
C ARG A 261 2.62 -7.47 -9.44
N LYS A 262 2.83 -8.70 -9.88
CA LYS A 262 1.97 -9.85 -9.52
C LYS A 262 1.68 -9.95 -8.02
N THR A 263 2.66 -9.67 -7.17
CA THR A 263 2.54 -9.76 -5.71
C THR A 263 1.87 -8.54 -5.07
N THR A 264 1.61 -7.47 -5.82
CA THR A 264 0.88 -6.30 -5.30
C THR A 264 -0.58 -6.69 -5.04
N THR A 265 -1.03 -6.46 -3.82
CA THR A 265 -2.36 -6.91 -3.36
C THR A 265 -3.25 -5.77 -2.87
N CYS A 266 -2.70 -4.62 -2.58
CA CYS A 266 -3.44 -3.38 -2.32
C CYS A 266 -2.50 -2.18 -2.39
N SER A 267 -3.09 -0.99 -2.47
CA SER A 267 -2.38 0.28 -2.39
C SER A 267 -3.23 1.31 -1.67
N VAL A 268 -2.60 2.14 -0.85
CA VAL A 268 -3.29 3.24 -0.16
C VAL A 268 -2.43 4.49 -0.20
N VAL A 269 -3.04 5.58 -0.64
CA VAL A 269 -2.51 6.94 -0.51
C VAL A 269 -3.27 7.59 0.64
N ILE A 270 -2.58 8.13 1.63
CA ILE A 270 -3.21 8.85 2.74
C ILE A 270 -2.80 10.31 2.67
N THR A 271 -3.78 11.19 2.56
CA THR A 271 -3.60 12.63 2.67
C THR A 271 -3.93 13.04 4.10
N GLY A 272 -2.99 13.65 4.78
CA GLY A 272 -3.17 14.20 6.11
C GLY A 272 -3.97 15.49 6.10
N VAL A 273 -3.97 16.19 7.22
CA VAL A 273 -4.54 17.51 7.40
C VAL A 273 -3.44 18.54 7.65
N LYS A 274 -3.74 19.83 7.49
CA LYS A 274 -2.83 20.90 7.92
C LYS A 274 -2.90 21.06 9.44
N PRO A 275 -1.86 21.60 10.07
CA PRO A 275 -1.91 21.94 11.48
C PRO A 275 -3.13 22.82 11.80
N GLY A 276 -3.94 22.38 12.77
CA GLY A 276 -5.17 23.05 13.18
C GLY A 276 -6.44 22.69 12.39
N GLU A 277 -6.35 21.93 11.30
CA GLU A 277 -7.52 21.32 10.65
C GLU A 277 -8.03 20.12 11.47
N ASN A 278 -9.31 19.78 11.28
CA ASN A 278 -9.92 18.65 11.97
C ASN A 278 -9.31 17.32 11.50
N PRO A 279 -8.73 16.50 12.40
CA PRO A 279 -8.15 15.21 12.08
C PRO A 279 -9.08 14.24 11.34
N GLU A 280 -10.39 14.33 11.52
CA GLU A 280 -11.37 13.47 10.84
C GLU A 280 -11.33 13.59 9.31
N LEU A 281 -10.75 14.67 8.78
CA LEU A 281 -10.59 14.91 7.34
C LEU A 281 -9.40 14.15 6.73
N THR A 282 -8.60 13.44 7.54
CA THR A 282 -7.54 12.55 7.03
C THR A 282 -8.15 11.51 6.10
N THR A 283 -7.72 11.53 4.84
CA THR A 283 -8.37 10.79 3.75
C THR A 283 -7.49 9.64 3.26
N MET A 284 -8.03 8.43 3.23
CA MET A 284 -7.36 7.24 2.69
C MET A 284 -7.92 6.89 1.29
N TRP A 285 -7.18 7.18 0.23
CA TRP A 285 -7.50 6.77 -1.16
C TRP A 285 -7.08 5.32 -1.35
N THR A 286 -8.04 4.42 -1.32
CA THR A 286 -7.81 3.00 -1.08
C THR A 286 -8.09 2.15 -2.31
N VAL A 287 -7.12 1.35 -2.69
CA VAL A 287 -7.21 0.27 -3.69
C VAL A 287 -7.04 -1.05 -2.94
N VAL A 288 -8.12 -1.78 -2.68
CA VAL A 288 -8.11 -2.98 -1.80
C VAL A 288 -7.61 -4.25 -2.46
N SER A 289 -7.34 -4.21 -3.78
CA SER A 289 -6.82 -5.35 -4.53
C SER A 289 -5.73 -4.89 -5.51
N TYR A 290 -5.48 -5.67 -6.56
CA TYR A 290 -4.46 -5.36 -7.57
C TYR A 290 -4.75 -4.01 -8.26
N PRO A 291 -3.82 -3.06 -8.25
CA PRO A 291 -4.11 -1.70 -8.72
C PRO A 291 -4.45 -1.58 -10.21
N GLY A 292 -3.96 -2.51 -11.04
CA GLY A 292 -4.27 -2.55 -12.48
C GLY A 292 -5.70 -2.95 -12.82
N THR A 293 -6.44 -3.47 -11.83
CA THR A 293 -7.80 -4.02 -12.03
C THR A 293 -8.82 -3.50 -11.01
N THR A 294 -8.42 -2.57 -10.14
CA THR A 294 -9.25 -2.12 -9.02
C THR A 294 -9.30 -0.60 -8.96
N VAL A 295 -10.52 -0.05 -8.93
CA VAL A 295 -10.77 1.39 -8.76
C VAL A 295 -10.39 1.83 -7.33
N ALA A 296 -9.86 3.05 -7.20
CA ALA A 296 -9.63 3.66 -5.89
C ALA A 296 -10.93 4.25 -5.34
N LEU A 297 -11.11 4.11 -4.01
CA LEU A 297 -12.18 4.77 -3.27
C LEU A 297 -11.60 5.50 -2.05
N PRO A 298 -12.03 6.73 -1.79
CA PRO A 298 -11.66 7.42 -0.57
C PRO A 298 -12.46 6.90 0.62
N VAL A 299 -11.81 6.75 1.77
CA VAL A 299 -12.42 6.37 3.03
C VAL A 299 -11.88 7.23 4.17
N TRP A 300 -12.71 7.41 5.18
CA TRP A 300 -12.40 8.19 6.38
C TRP A 300 -12.66 7.35 7.64
N GLU A 301 -11.82 7.51 8.63
CA GLU A 301 -11.99 6.82 9.91
C GLU A 301 -13.28 7.26 10.62
N ALA A 302 -13.56 8.56 10.62
CA ALA A 302 -14.64 9.20 11.38
C ALA A 302 -16.06 8.68 11.06
N VAL A 303 -16.25 7.90 9.99
CA VAL A 303 -17.59 7.42 9.59
C VAL A 303 -17.94 6.03 10.13
N GLY A 304 -16.99 5.36 10.78
CA GLY A 304 -17.19 4.02 11.33
C GLY A 304 -17.37 2.93 10.26
N GLU A 305 -17.58 1.69 10.67
CA GLU A 305 -17.70 0.54 9.76
C GLU A 305 -18.86 0.72 8.76
N GLU A 306 -20.03 1.14 9.24
CA GLU A 306 -21.22 1.31 8.40
C GLU A 306 -21.14 2.47 7.40
N GLY A 307 -20.25 3.43 7.65
CA GLY A 307 -19.98 4.54 6.76
C GLY A 307 -18.97 4.22 5.64
N LEU A 308 -18.30 3.08 5.67
CA LEU A 308 -17.38 2.66 4.62
C LEU A 308 -18.15 2.22 3.36
N PRO A 309 -17.62 2.47 2.13
CA PRO A 309 -18.20 1.94 0.90
C PRO A 309 -18.27 0.39 0.95
N VAL A 310 -19.40 -0.17 0.54
CA VAL A 310 -19.60 -1.63 0.49
C VAL A 310 -18.57 -2.33 -0.42
N MET A 311 -18.12 -1.65 -1.46
CA MET A 311 -17.13 -2.18 -2.41
C MET A 311 -15.78 -2.50 -1.76
N VAL A 312 -15.39 -1.83 -0.67
CA VAL A 312 -14.10 -2.03 0.01
C VAL A 312 -14.26 -2.61 1.42
N ARG A 313 -15.45 -2.47 2.02
CA ARG A 313 -15.78 -3.00 3.33
C ARG A 313 -15.99 -4.52 3.27
N GLY A 314 -15.63 -5.21 4.33
CA GLY A 314 -15.96 -6.64 4.47
C GLY A 314 -17.44 -6.85 4.76
N ASN A 315 -18.06 -7.82 4.13
CA ASN A 315 -19.39 -8.35 4.51
C ASN A 315 -19.30 -9.20 5.79
N GLU A 316 -20.39 -9.86 6.18
CA GLU A 316 -20.43 -10.78 7.35
C GLU A 316 -19.38 -11.92 7.28
N LYS A 317 -18.88 -12.24 6.08
CA LYS A 317 -17.80 -13.21 5.85
C LYS A 317 -16.43 -12.54 5.72
N TYR A 318 -16.33 -11.25 6.04
CA TYR A 318 -15.10 -10.46 5.89
C TYR A 318 -14.53 -10.50 4.47
N GLN A 319 -15.38 -10.26 3.46
CA GLN A 319 -15.05 -10.27 2.04
C GLN A 319 -15.62 -9.02 1.38
N ALA A 320 -14.82 -8.34 0.55
CA ALA A 320 -15.23 -7.16 -0.20
C ALA A 320 -15.34 -7.47 -1.71
N PRO A 321 -16.35 -6.92 -2.42
CA PRO A 321 -16.51 -7.13 -3.85
C PRO A 321 -15.26 -6.76 -4.66
N LEU A 322 -14.71 -5.55 -4.49
CA LEU A 322 -13.53 -5.12 -5.23
C LEU A 322 -12.28 -5.95 -4.93
N SER A 323 -12.16 -6.49 -3.72
CA SER A 323 -11.08 -7.41 -3.38
C SER A 323 -11.15 -8.69 -4.22
N LYS A 324 -12.34 -9.27 -4.35
CA LYS A 324 -12.58 -10.47 -5.15
C LYS A 324 -12.41 -10.19 -6.65
N TRP A 325 -13.06 -9.16 -7.15
CA TRP A 325 -13.08 -8.85 -8.58
C TRP A 325 -11.70 -8.45 -9.10
N GLY A 326 -11.00 -7.57 -8.38
CA GLY A 326 -9.65 -7.17 -8.76
C GLY A 326 -8.67 -8.34 -8.78
N TYR A 327 -8.76 -9.24 -7.80
CA TYR A 327 -7.98 -10.48 -7.78
C TYR A 327 -8.32 -11.38 -8.99
N THR A 328 -9.61 -11.60 -9.28
CA THR A 328 -10.03 -12.42 -10.41
C THR A 328 -9.50 -11.90 -11.75
N LEU A 329 -9.59 -10.60 -11.99
CA LEU A 329 -9.06 -9.99 -13.21
C LEU A 329 -7.53 -10.06 -13.30
N LYS A 330 -6.84 -9.89 -12.17
CA LYS A 330 -5.38 -10.08 -12.11
C LYS A 330 -5.00 -11.50 -12.53
N GLU A 331 -5.65 -12.52 -11.98
CA GLU A 331 -5.35 -13.91 -12.30
C GLU A 331 -5.63 -14.24 -13.77
N ARG A 332 -6.62 -13.62 -14.40
CA ARG A 332 -6.87 -13.76 -15.85
C ARG A 332 -5.69 -13.26 -16.69
N ALA A 333 -4.95 -12.27 -16.22
CA ALA A 333 -3.83 -11.69 -16.94
C ALA A 333 -2.49 -12.41 -16.66
N TYR A 334 -2.32 -12.99 -15.48
CA TYR A 334 -1.12 -13.72 -15.07
C TYR A 334 -1.29 -15.24 -15.25
N THR A 335 -1.79 -15.66 -16.40
CA THR A 335 -2.10 -17.08 -16.68
C THR A 335 -1.03 -17.82 -17.46
N PHE A 336 -0.07 -17.09 -18.03
CA PHE A 336 0.98 -17.71 -18.82
C PHE A 336 1.93 -18.52 -17.92
N ASP A 337 2.02 -19.80 -18.20
CA ASP A 337 2.86 -20.77 -17.50
C ASP A 337 3.90 -21.31 -18.48
N LEU A 338 5.18 -21.15 -18.14
CA LEU A 338 6.27 -21.79 -18.88
C LEU A 338 6.48 -23.17 -18.26
N ASP A 339 6.29 -24.21 -19.06
CA ASP A 339 6.57 -25.58 -18.66
C ASP A 339 7.97 -25.68 -18.06
N ASN A 340 8.05 -26.25 -16.85
CA ASN A 340 9.28 -26.52 -16.11
C ASN A 340 10.06 -25.33 -15.53
N ASP A 341 9.52 -24.10 -15.54
CA ASP A 341 10.12 -22.98 -14.82
C ASP A 341 9.32 -22.63 -13.56
N GLU A 342 9.50 -23.39 -12.50
CA GLU A 342 8.80 -23.20 -11.22
C GLU A 342 9.05 -21.82 -10.58
N ASN A 343 10.11 -21.12 -10.98
CA ASN A 343 10.50 -19.84 -10.36
C ASN A 343 10.07 -18.60 -11.16
N ASN A 344 9.98 -18.68 -12.48
CA ASN A 344 9.83 -17.51 -13.35
C ASN A 344 8.49 -17.42 -14.10
N HIS A 345 7.83 -18.55 -14.43
CA HIS A 345 6.59 -18.56 -15.19
C HIS A 345 5.49 -17.64 -14.61
N LYS A 346 5.49 -17.46 -13.28
CA LYS A 346 4.52 -16.61 -12.56
C LYS A 346 4.73 -15.11 -12.76
N ARG A 347 5.80 -14.69 -13.43
CA ARG A 347 6.12 -13.28 -13.69
C ARG A 347 5.69 -12.80 -15.07
N TYR A 348 5.29 -13.69 -15.98
CA TYR A 348 4.74 -13.30 -17.26
C TYR A 348 3.27 -12.92 -17.12
N PHE A 349 2.86 -11.87 -17.82
CA PHE A 349 1.47 -11.44 -17.84
C PHE A 349 1.09 -10.87 -19.20
N ASN A 350 -0.20 -11.00 -19.54
CA ASN A 350 -0.74 -10.42 -20.74
C ASN A 350 -0.97 -8.93 -20.54
N TRP A 351 -0.04 -8.10 -21.03
CA TRP A 351 -0.11 -6.65 -20.91
C TRP A 351 -1.26 -6.08 -21.74
N GLU A 352 -1.58 -6.67 -22.88
CA GLU A 352 -2.66 -6.22 -23.76
C GLU A 352 -4.02 -6.29 -23.08
N LEU A 353 -4.23 -7.24 -22.15
CA LEU A 353 -5.42 -7.27 -21.30
C LEU A 353 -5.48 -6.09 -20.31
N PHE A 354 -4.34 -5.52 -19.92
CA PHE A 354 -4.32 -4.35 -19.05
C PHE A 354 -4.37 -3.04 -19.83
N TYR A 355 -3.62 -2.94 -20.92
CA TYR A 355 -3.42 -1.70 -21.63
C TYR A 355 -3.12 -1.96 -23.10
N ASN A 356 -3.96 -1.44 -23.99
CA ASN A 356 -3.86 -1.65 -25.45
C ASN A 356 -4.19 -0.38 -26.24
N GLY A 357 -3.89 -0.41 -27.54
CA GLY A 357 -4.12 0.73 -28.44
C GLY A 357 -5.61 1.07 -28.64
N GLU A 358 -6.51 0.14 -28.40
CA GLU A 358 -7.97 0.31 -28.53
C GLU A 358 -8.61 0.95 -27.29
N GLY A 359 -7.87 1.08 -26.19
CA GLY A 359 -8.39 1.60 -24.94
C GLY A 359 -9.33 0.65 -24.19
N THR A 360 -9.30 -0.64 -24.51
CA THR A 360 -10.22 -1.65 -23.96
C THR A 360 -9.63 -2.45 -22.80
N GLY A 361 -8.35 -2.20 -22.45
CA GLY A 361 -7.65 -2.91 -21.40
C GLY A 361 -8.23 -2.66 -19.99
N TYR A 362 -8.00 -3.59 -19.08
CA TYR A 362 -8.53 -3.54 -17.71
C TYR A 362 -8.15 -2.25 -16.98
N LEU A 363 -6.87 -1.88 -17.02
CA LEU A 363 -6.38 -0.64 -16.41
C LEU A 363 -7.05 0.59 -17.03
N GLN A 364 -7.17 0.63 -18.37
CA GLN A 364 -7.80 1.74 -19.08
C GLN A 364 -9.28 1.88 -18.71
N LYS A 365 -10.00 0.76 -18.59
CA LYS A 365 -11.39 0.73 -18.12
C LYS A 365 -11.52 1.20 -16.68
N VAL A 366 -10.64 0.73 -15.78
CA VAL A 366 -10.61 1.15 -14.37
C VAL A 366 -10.32 2.64 -14.24
N LEU A 367 -9.36 3.18 -15.00
CA LEU A 367 -9.04 4.61 -14.98
C LEU A 367 -10.21 5.48 -15.47
N ARG A 368 -10.97 5.03 -16.48
CA ARG A 368 -12.20 5.74 -16.90
C ARG A 368 -13.27 5.73 -15.83
N LEU A 369 -13.51 4.58 -15.20
CA LEU A 369 -14.44 4.51 -14.06
C LEU A 369 -14.01 5.44 -12.92
N GLU A 370 -12.74 5.45 -12.60
CA GLU A 370 -12.18 6.29 -11.53
C GLU A 370 -12.32 7.78 -11.84
N ALA A 371 -12.16 8.17 -13.10
CA ALA A 371 -12.39 9.54 -13.56
C ALA A 371 -13.86 9.99 -13.43
N GLU A 372 -14.79 9.06 -13.32
CA GLU A 372 -16.19 9.37 -13.04
C GLU A 372 -16.58 9.26 -11.56
N VAL A 373 -15.91 8.39 -10.82
CA VAL A 373 -16.23 8.10 -9.41
C VAL A 373 -15.59 9.13 -8.46
N LEU A 374 -14.34 9.54 -8.69
CA LEU A 374 -13.61 10.37 -7.74
C LEU A 374 -13.98 11.87 -7.73
N PRO A 375 -14.37 12.53 -8.84
CA PRO A 375 -14.65 13.98 -8.81
C PRO A 375 -15.70 14.39 -7.78
N PRO A 376 -16.86 13.72 -7.61
CA PRO A 376 -17.84 14.09 -6.60
C PRO A 376 -17.28 14.06 -5.16
N TYR A 377 -16.41 13.09 -4.85
CA TYR A 377 -15.74 13.04 -3.54
C TYR A 377 -14.76 14.19 -3.35
N ARG A 378 -13.99 14.56 -4.39
CA ARG A 378 -13.06 15.69 -4.31
C ARG A 378 -13.78 17.02 -4.08
N GLU A 379 -14.88 17.24 -4.78
CA GLU A 379 -15.71 18.42 -4.59
C GLU A 379 -16.29 18.47 -3.16
N ALA A 380 -16.78 17.34 -2.66
CA ALA A 380 -17.26 17.24 -1.28
C ALA A 380 -16.14 17.50 -0.27
N LEU A 381 -14.97 16.89 -0.47
CA LEU A 381 -13.81 17.05 0.40
C LEU A 381 -13.35 18.51 0.48
N ASN A 382 -13.34 19.24 -0.64
CA ASN A 382 -13.05 20.68 -0.65
C ASN A 382 -14.05 21.48 0.21
N ARG A 383 -15.35 21.15 0.13
CA ARG A 383 -16.38 21.76 1.00
C ARG A 383 -16.18 21.40 2.46
N TRP A 384 -15.82 20.15 2.76
CA TRP A 384 -15.58 19.67 4.12
C TRP A 384 -14.33 20.30 4.74
N TYR A 385 -13.25 20.48 3.98
CA TYR A 385 -12.09 21.27 4.44
C TYR A 385 -12.49 22.69 4.81
N ALA A 386 -13.31 23.37 3.98
CA ALA A 386 -13.80 24.71 4.27
C ALA A 386 -14.74 24.74 5.49
N ALA A 387 -15.54 23.68 5.70
CA ALA A 387 -16.46 23.56 6.84
C ALA A 387 -15.80 23.02 8.11
N GLY A 388 -14.56 22.50 8.02
CA GLY A 388 -13.83 21.87 9.13
C GLY A 388 -14.43 20.54 9.62
N LYS A 389 -15.28 19.88 8.83
CA LYS A 389 -15.93 18.60 9.20
C LYS A 389 -16.48 17.87 7.99
N ILE A 390 -16.64 16.54 8.11
CA ILE A 390 -17.29 15.69 7.12
C ILE A 390 -18.82 15.85 7.23
N ASP A 391 -19.49 16.07 6.10
CA ASP A 391 -20.94 15.87 6.01
C ASP A 391 -21.23 14.36 5.81
N ARG A 392 -21.59 13.68 6.90
CA ARG A 392 -21.84 12.24 6.92
C ARG A 392 -23.05 11.84 6.08
N ALA A 393 -24.05 12.71 5.96
CA ALA A 393 -25.25 12.45 5.14
C ALA A 393 -24.91 12.54 3.65
N GLU A 394 -24.12 13.53 3.27
CA GLU A 394 -23.57 13.66 1.90
C GLU A 394 -22.67 12.49 1.57
N LEU A 395 -21.72 12.12 2.44
CA LEU A 395 -20.80 11.00 2.22
C LEU A 395 -21.56 9.68 2.04
N LYS A 396 -22.60 9.42 2.83
CA LYS A 396 -23.44 8.21 2.67
C LYS A 396 -24.07 8.13 1.28
N LYS A 397 -24.52 9.27 0.73
CA LYS A 397 -25.08 9.33 -0.64
C LYS A 397 -24.00 9.10 -1.69
N LEU A 398 -22.82 9.70 -1.52
CA LEU A 398 -21.68 9.50 -2.41
C LEU A 398 -21.24 8.03 -2.45
N ASN A 399 -21.13 7.39 -1.27
CA ASN A 399 -20.74 5.99 -1.18
C ASN A 399 -21.78 5.08 -1.86
N ALA A 400 -23.08 5.31 -1.63
CA ALA A 400 -24.12 4.51 -2.28
C ALA A 400 -24.10 4.66 -3.82
N ALA A 401 -23.93 5.88 -4.32
CA ALA A 401 -23.85 6.14 -5.76
C ALA A 401 -22.59 5.52 -6.39
N ALA A 402 -21.46 5.60 -5.68
CA ALA A 402 -20.21 4.98 -6.13
C ALA A 402 -20.32 3.45 -6.15
N ASP A 403 -20.84 2.85 -5.07
CA ASP A 403 -21.03 1.39 -4.97
C ASP A 403 -21.91 0.86 -6.11
N GLU A 404 -23.04 1.52 -6.39
CA GLU A 404 -23.96 1.17 -7.50
C GLU A 404 -23.24 1.29 -8.86
N LYS A 405 -22.58 2.41 -9.11
CA LYS A 405 -21.85 2.67 -10.36
C LYS A 405 -20.75 1.64 -10.59
N ILE A 406 -19.96 1.34 -9.56
CA ILE A 406 -18.88 0.36 -9.62
C ILE A 406 -19.44 -1.05 -9.91
N ALA A 407 -20.49 -1.46 -9.19
CA ALA A 407 -21.12 -2.77 -9.42
C ALA A 407 -21.64 -2.91 -10.85
N ALA A 408 -22.37 -1.91 -11.34
CA ALA A 408 -22.87 -1.90 -12.72
C ALA A 408 -21.75 -1.95 -13.74
N PHE A 409 -20.67 -1.19 -13.51
CA PHE A 409 -19.52 -1.14 -14.42
C PHE A 409 -18.77 -2.48 -14.48
N TYR A 410 -18.48 -3.11 -13.34
CA TYR A 410 -17.77 -4.40 -13.30
C TYR A 410 -18.61 -5.51 -13.94
N LYS A 411 -19.92 -5.51 -13.72
CA LYS A 411 -20.85 -6.42 -14.41
C LYS A 411 -20.83 -6.23 -15.92
N ALA A 412 -20.95 -5.00 -16.40
CA ALA A 412 -21.04 -4.70 -17.83
C ALA A 412 -19.72 -4.92 -18.61
N ASN A 413 -18.56 -4.68 -17.95
CA ASN A 413 -17.26 -4.66 -18.61
C ASN A 413 -16.42 -5.91 -18.38
N PHE A 414 -16.69 -6.70 -17.34
CA PHE A 414 -15.86 -7.81 -16.90
C PHE A 414 -16.64 -9.09 -16.58
N ASP A 415 -17.97 -9.02 -16.60
CA ASP A 415 -18.87 -10.11 -16.20
C ASP A 415 -18.62 -10.59 -14.76
N LEU A 416 -18.57 -9.62 -13.80
CA LEU A 416 -18.28 -9.84 -12.40
C LEU A 416 -19.34 -9.21 -11.48
#